data_0f39c0841dedaf61df93c7dbe5d8db0e
#
_entry.id   0f39c0841dedaf61df93c7dbe5d8db0e
#
_cell.length_a   1.000
_cell.length_b   1.000
_cell.length_c   1.000
_cell.angle_alpha   90.00
_cell.angle_beta   90.00
_cell.angle_gamma   90.00
#
_symmetry.space_group_name_H-M   'P 1'
#
loop_
_entity.id
_entity.type
_entity.pdbx_description
1 polymer ?
#
loop_
_entity_poly.entity_id
_entity_poly.type
_entity_poly.pdbx_seq_one_letter_code
_entity_poly.pdbx_strand_id
1 'polypeptide(L)'
;MSSYQAPSVIAKLEGSDPKLRNEYLILSARLDHLGIGRPVDGDAIYNGAMDSAAGIASLIETAKALKAGPRPRRSLLFIAYTGEEEGELGSQFYARYPTVPRSQIIANLNMDMYLPLFSLHFLEVQRSGESTVGNDARAAAQLNDIEVQFDKQPDENRFIRSDQASFVKYGIPAFAFKFGWLPDTPEQKTLNDWIRNRYHHPSDDLNQPIDREAAVHFDKVLLTLTERVANAPGRPSWYPESFFSTIQRR
;
A
#
# COMPACT_ATOMS: atom_id res chain seq x y z
N MET A 1 -6.88 -19.69 -27.18
CA MET A 1 -6.68 -18.77 -26.06
C MET A 1 -5.80 -17.64 -26.57
N SER A 2 -6.26 -16.40 -26.53
CA SER A 2 -5.44 -15.24 -26.81
C SER A 2 -4.57 -14.96 -25.58
N SER A 3 -3.24 -14.89 -25.73
CA SER A 3 -2.33 -14.43 -24.68
C SER A 3 -2.09 -12.94 -24.88
N TYR A 4 -2.08 -12.16 -23.79
CA TYR A 4 -1.68 -10.76 -23.81
C TYR A 4 -0.63 -10.53 -22.70
N GLN A 5 0.14 -9.46 -22.84
CA GLN A 5 1.13 -9.07 -21.84
C GLN A 5 0.60 -7.87 -21.06
N ALA A 6 0.69 -7.94 -19.75
CA ALA A 6 0.32 -6.87 -18.84
C ALA A 6 1.56 -6.56 -17.96
N PRO A 7 2.36 -5.54 -18.29
CA PRO A 7 3.59 -5.26 -17.59
C PRO A 7 3.37 -4.55 -16.27
N SER A 8 4.05 -4.97 -15.21
CA SER A 8 4.27 -4.15 -14.02
C SER A 8 5.42 -3.16 -14.27
N VAL A 9 5.35 -1.99 -13.66
CA VAL A 9 6.38 -0.94 -13.77
C VAL A 9 7.21 -0.91 -12.50
N ILE A 10 8.54 -0.94 -12.63
CA ILE A 10 9.47 -0.93 -11.51
C ILE A 10 10.46 0.21 -11.67
N ALA A 11 10.58 1.05 -10.64
CA ALA A 11 11.59 2.10 -10.55
C ALA A 11 12.43 1.93 -9.28
N LYS A 12 13.70 2.31 -9.33
CA LYS A 12 14.63 2.25 -8.20
C LYS A 12 15.18 3.62 -7.86
N LEU A 13 15.18 3.95 -6.56
CA LEU A 13 16.01 5.02 -5.99
C LEU A 13 17.13 4.36 -5.17
N GLU A 14 18.38 4.52 -5.60
CA GLU A 14 19.52 3.92 -4.92
C GLU A 14 19.80 4.60 -3.58
N GLY A 15 20.04 3.79 -2.55
CA GLY A 15 20.39 4.26 -1.21
C GLY A 15 21.77 4.87 -1.11
N SER A 16 21.96 5.74 -0.12
CA SER A 16 23.23 6.47 0.09
C SER A 16 24.25 5.71 0.92
N ASP A 17 23.84 4.74 1.74
CA ASP A 17 24.75 4.03 2.65
C ASP A 17 25.41 2.84 1.93
N PRO A 18 26.76 2.78 1.83
CA PRO A 18 27.44 1.69 1.12
C PRO A 18 27.16 0.28 1.67
N LYS A 19 26.78 0.18 2.95
CA LYS A 19 26.45 -1.11 3.61
C LYS A 19 24.97 -1.49 3.45
N LEU A 20 24.08 -0.49 3.43
CA LEU A 20 22.62 -0.71 3.43
C LEU A 20 21.97 -0.53 2.05
N ARG A 21 22.64 0.07 1.06
CA ARG A 21 22.06 0.32 -0.27
C ARG A 21 21.63 -0.95 -1.04
N ASN A 22 22.09 -2.12 -0.62
CA ASN A 22 21.65 -3.40 -1.16
C ASN A 22 20.46 -4.02 -0.40
N GLU A 23 19.89 -3.30 0.56
CA GLU A 23 18.62 -3.61 1.20
C GLU A 23 17.52 -2.74 0.59
N TYR A 24 16.38 -3.34 0.28
CA TYR A 24 15.33 -2.71 -0.50
C TYR A 24 14.02 -2.64 0.29
N LEU A 25 13.51 -1.42 0.50
CA LEU A 25 12.14 -1.19 0.90
C LEU A 25 11.29 -1.02 -0.35
N ILE A 26 10.19 -1.77 -0.45
CA ILE A 26 9.25 -1.67 -1.57
C ILE A 26 8.09 -0.76 -1.17
N LEU A 27 7.77 0.22 -2.01
CA LEU A 27 6.52 0.93 -2.03
C LEU A 27 5.74 0.45 -3.26
N SER A 28 4.50 0.06 -3.10
CA SER A 28 3.72 -0.50 -4.20
C SER A 28 2.28 -0.01 -4.23
N ALA A 29 1.71 -0.03 -5.42
CA ALA A 29 0.30 0.15 -5.69
C ALA A 29 -0.06 -0.65 -6.95
N ARG A 30 -1.33 -0.87 -7.21
CA ARG A 30 -1.77 -1.52 -8.44
C ARG A 30 -2.01 -0.50 -9.56
N LEU A 31 -1.71 -0.90 -10.79
CA LEU A 31 -1.72 -0.04 -11.97
C LEU A 31 -3.05 -0.10 -12.72
N ASP A 32 -3.72 -1.22 -12.68
CA ASP A 32 -4.93 -1.53 -13.42
C ASP A 32 -6.11 -1.82 -12.48
N HIS A 33 -7.29 -1.91 -13.08
CA HIS A 33 -8.55 -2.25 -12.43
C HIS A 33 -9.33 -3.22 -13.33
N LEU A 34 -10.64 -3.35 -13.15
CA LEU A 34 -11.49 -4.30 -13.88
C LEU A 34 -11.61 -4.01 -15.39
N GLY A 35 -11.27 -2.81 -15.85
CA GLY A 35 -11.28 -2.45 -17.26
C GLY A 35 -12.70 -2.32 -17.84
N ILE A 36 -12.99 -3.01 -18.95
CA ILE A 36 -14.32 -2.98 -19.59
C ILE A 36 -15.13 -4.18 -19.10
N GLY A 37 -16.24 -3.91 -18.43
CA GLY A 37 -17.09 -4.91 -17.82
C GLY A 37 -18.55 -4.81 -18.24
N ARG A 38 -19.44 -5.39 -17.44
CA ARG A 38 -20.90 -5.29 -17.64
C ARG A 38 -21.34 -3.84 -17.42
N PRO A 39 -22.10 -3.24 -18.35
CA PRO A 39 -22.58 -1.87 -18.18
C PRO A 39 -23.44 -1.68 -16.92
N VAL A 40 -23.20 -0.58 -16.20
CA VAL A 40 -24.05 -0.07 -15.13
C VAL A 40 -24.48 1.33 -15.54
N ASP A 41 -25.78 1.59 -15.60
CA ASP A 41 -26.38 2.85 -16.07
C ASP A 41 -25.84 3.33 -17.44
N GLY A 42 -25.47 2.36 -18.31
CA GLY A 42 -24.96 2.63 -19.66
C GLY A 42 -23.44 2.82 -19.75
N ASP A 43 -22.72 2.88 -18.64
CA ASP A 43 -21.27 2.92 -18.58
C ASP A 43 -20.69 1.52 -18.32
N ALA A 44 -19.73 1.12 -19.14
CA ALA A 44 -19.03 -0.18 -19.04
C ALA A 44 -17.58 -0.05 -18.61
N ILE A 45 -17.06 1.17 -18.37
CA ILE A 45 -15.66 1.42 -18.03
C ILE A 45 -15.52 1.49 -16.51
N TYR A 46 -14.86 0.49 -15.95
CA TYR A 46 -14.53 0.44 -14.54
C TYR A 46 -13.18 1.14 -14.31
N ASN A 47 -13.24 2.42 -13.92
CA ASN A 47 -12.09 3.32 -13.93
C ASN A 47 -11.08 3.06 -12.81
N GLY A 48 -11.55 2.71 -11.60
CA GLY A 48 -10.67 2.45 -10.46
C GLY A 48 -9.93 3.67 -9.94
N ALA A 49 -10.60 4.83 -9.85
CA ALA A 49 -9.95 6.06 -9.41
C ALA A 49 -9.49 5.98 -7.95
N MET A 50 -10.34 5.49 -7.05
CA MET A 50 -9.97 5.20 -5.67
C MET A 50 -9.41 3.78 -5.51
N ASP A 51 -9.80 2.89 -6.41
CA ASP A 51 -9.47 1.47 -6.43
C ASP A 51 -8.65 1.09 -7.69
N SER A 52 -7.34 1.47 -7.88
CA SER A 52 -6.54 2.20 -6.91
C SER A 52 -5.61 3.24 -7.57
N ALA A 53 -6.09 4.03 -8.54
CA ALA A 53 -5.26 5.09 -9.15
C ALA A 53 -4.78 6.10 -8.09
N ALA A 54 -5.55 6.32 -7.00
CA ALA A 54 -5.10 7.09 -5.85
C ALA A 54 -3.80 6.55 -5.24
N GLY A 55 -3.63 5.23 -5.15
CA GLY A 55 -2.40 4.58 -4.69
C GLY A 55 -1.21 4.85 -5.61
N ILE A 56 -1.43 4.84 -6.93
CA ILE A 56 -0.41 5.21 -7.92
C ILE A 56 -0.02 6.68 -7.79
N ALA A 57 -0.97 7.58 -7.54
CA ALA A 57 -0.67 8.99 -7.31
C ALA A 57 0.25 9.17 -6.09
N SER A 58 -0.08 8.55 -4.96
CA SER A 58 0.76 8.54 -3.75
C SER A 58 2.14 7.94 -4.00
N LEU A 59 2.23 6.85 -4.79
CA LEU A 59 3.50 6.23 -5.16
C LEU A 59 4.40 7.22 -5.92
N ILE A 60 3.82 7.95 -6.89
CA ILE A 60 4.54 8.93 -7.72
C ILE A 60 4.97 10.13 -6.86
N GLU A 61 4.07 10.71 -6.06
CA GLU A 61 4.39 11.89 -5.24
C GLU A 61 5.44 11.57 -4.16
N THR A 62 5.35 10.40 -3.53
CA THR A 62 6.38 9.93 -2.60
C THR A 62 7.73 9.73 -3.30
N ALA A 63 7.75 9.17 -4.50
CA ALA A 63 8.98 9.01 -5.28
C ALA A 63 9.62 10.36 -5.66
N LYS A 64 8.80 11.35 -6.04
CA LYS A 64 9.26 12.72 -6.32
C LYS A 64 9.87 13.38 -5.08
N ALA A 65 9.18 13.30 -3.93
CA ALA A 65 9.66 13.88 -2.68
C ALA A 65 11.00 13.27 -2.26
N LEU A 66 11.12 11.94 -2.28
CA LEU A 66 12.35 11.24 -1.92
C LEU A 66 13.51 11.47 -2.91
N LYS A 67 13.19 11.71 -4.19
CA LYS A 67 14.20 12.07 -5.19
C LYS A 67 14.72 13.50 -4.99
N ALA A 68 13.86 14.42 -4.57
CA ALA A 68 14.20 15.82 -4.33
C ALA A 68 14.89 16.06 -2.97
N GLY A 69 14.64 15.20 -1.99
CA GLY A 69 15.17 15.29 -0.63
C GLY A 69 16.52 14.56 -0.44
N PRO A 70 16.97 14.46 0.83
CA PRO A 70 18.12 13.64 1.18
C PRO A 70 17.88 12.17 0.82
N ARG A 71 18.86 11.53 0.20
CA ARG A 71 18.75 10.10 -0.13
C ARG A 71 18.68 9.25 1.12
N PRO A 72 17.68 8.36 1.24
CA PRO A 72 17.63 7.39 2.31
C PRO A 72 18.87 6.48 2.31
N ARG A 73 19.19 5.87 3.45
CA ARG A 73 20.33 4.95 3.56
C ARG A 73 20.13 3.67 2.73
N ARG A 74 18.91 3.10 2.75
CA ARG A 74 18.51 1.93 1.96
C ARG A 74 17.96 2.34 0.61
N SER A 75 18.06 1.44 -0.34
CA SER A 75 17.41 1.61 -1.64
C SER A 75 15.89 1.42 -1.55
N LEU A 76 15.19 2.13 -2.41
CA LEU A 76 13.74 2.02 -2.55
C LEU A 76 13.39 1.44 -3.91
N LEU A 77 12.39 0.57 -3.94
CA LEU A 77 11.74 0.13 -5.17
C LEU A 77 10.30 0.65 -5.16
N PHE A 78 9.93 1.32 -6.22
CA PHE A 78 8.57 1.77 -6.48
C PHE A 78 7.98 0.84 -7.52
N ILE A 79 6.91 0.15 -7.19
CA ILE A 79 6.35 -0.87 -8.06
C ILE A 79 4.86 -0.62 -8.27
N ALA A 80 4.47 -0.45 -9.54
CA ALA A 80 3.08 -0.45 -9.97
C ALA A 80 2.75 -1.83 -10.53
N TYR A 81 1.95 -2.62 -9.81
CA TYR A 81 1.58 -3.97 -10.21
C TYR A 81 0.42 -3.98 -11.18
N THR A 82 0.37 -4.99 -12.03
CA THR A 82 -0.76 -5.31 -12.91
C THR A 82 -1.47 -6.58 -12.46
N GLY A 83 -2.76 -6.71 -12.78
CA GLY A 83 -3.56 -7.94 -12.55
C GLY A 83 -3.84 -8.21 -11.08
N GLU A 84 -4.05 -7.19 -10.26
CA GLU A 84 -4.43 -7.39 -8.87
C GLU A 84 -5.84 -8.01 -8.80
N GLU A 85 -6.79 -7.49 -9.56
CA GLU A 85 -8.19 -7.98 -9.64
C GLU A 85 -8.32 -9.41 -10.20
N GLU A 86 -7.30 -9.86 -10.92
CA GLU A 86 -7.20 -11.21 -11.45
C GLU A 86 -6.49 -12.18 -10.49
N GLY A 87 -6.40 -11.82 -9.21
CA GLY A 87 -5.77 -12.59 -8.15
C GLY A 87 -4.32 -12.21 -7.90
N GLU A 88 -4.01 -10.92 -7.83
CA GLU A 88 -2.70 -10.40 -7.43
C GLU A 88 -1.55 -10.86 -8.34
N LEU A 89 -1.81 -11.08 -9.65
CA LEU A 89 -0.88 -11.76 -10.55
C LEU A 89 0.49 -11.08 -10.62
N GLY A 90 0.53 -9.74 -10.70
CA GLY A 90 1.77 -8.98 -10.80
C GLY A 90 2.63 -9.08 -9.55
N SER A 91 2.03 -8.89 -8.37
CA SER A 91 2.76 -8.98 -7.10
C SER A 91 3.19 -10.41 -6.77
N GLN A 92 2.35 -11.42 -7.08
CA GLN A 92 2.73 -12.83 -6.92
C GLN A 92 3.92 -13.19 -7.83
N PHE A 93 3.87 -12.73 -9.09
CA PHE A 93 4.99 -12.95 -10.01
C PHE A 93 6.26 -12.28 -9.51
N TYR A 94 6.17 -11.00 -9.10
CA TYR A 94 7.33 -10.27 -8.60
C TYR A 94 7.89 -10.88 -7.30
N ALA A 95 7.06 -11.21 -6.33
CA ALA A 95 7.51 -11.83 -5.08
C ALA A 95 8.20 -13.19 -5.32
N ARG A 96 7.77 -13.92 -6.36
CA ARG A 96 8.40 -15.18 -6.78
C ARG A 96 9.70 -14.97 -7.55
N TYR A 97 9.75 -13.98 -8.44
CA TYR A 97 10.86 -13.69 -9.35
C TYR A 97 11.28 -12.21 -9.25
N PRO A 98 11.75 -11.77 -8.07
CA PRO A 98 12.09 -10.36 -7.89
C PRO A 98 13.32 -9.95 -8.70
N THR A 99 13.38 -8.67 -9.07
CA THR A 99 14.53 -8.07 -9.80
C THR A 99 15.76 -7.87 -8.93
N VAL A 100 15.65 -8.11 -7.63
CA VAL A 100 16.72 -8.06 -6.64
C VAL A 100 16.70 -9.34 -5.80
N PRO A 101 17.79 -9.75 -5.12
CA PRO A 101 17.75 -10.90 -4.24
C PRO A 101 16.63 -10.76 -3.18
N ARG A 102 15.75 -11.76 -3.06
CA ARG A 102 14.61 -11.71 -2.12
C ARG A 102 15.07 -11.48 -0.68
N SER A 103 16.21 -12.04 -0.29
CA SER A 103 16.82 -11.84 1.03
C SER A 103 17.21 -10.39 1.32
N GLN A 104 17.29 -9.54 0.29
CA GLN A 104 17.59 -8.12 0.42
C GLN A 104 16.33 -7.24 0.48
N ILE A 105 15.14 -7.80 0.22
CA ILE A 105 13.87 -7.08 0.41
C ILE A 105 13.54 -7.09 1.90
N ILE A 106 13.39 -5.90 2.48
CA ILE A 106 13.22 -5.75 3.93
C ILE A 106 11.77 -5.57 4.36
N ALA A 107 10.95 -4.92 3.54
CA ALA A 107 9.51 -4.75 3.76
C ALA A 107 8.80 -4.30 2.48
N ASN A 108 7.46 -4.39 2.48
CA ASN A 108 6.59 -3.81 1.47
C ASN A 108 5.54 -2.90 2.12
N LEU A 109 5.36 -1.69 1.60
CA LEU A 109 4.31 -0.75 1.94
C LEU A 109 3.38 -0.64 0.72
N ASN A 110 2.16 -1.15 0.83
CA ASN A 110 1.20 -1.22 -0.27
C ASN A 110 0.10 -0.17 -0.10
N MET A 111 -0.08 0.69 -1.12
CA MET A 111 -1.07 1.76 -1.13
C MET A 111 -2.27 1.34 -1.99
N ASP A 112 -3.02 0.38 -1.52
CA ASP A 112 -4.23 -0.07 -2.17
C ASP A 112 -5.47 0.39 -1.40
N MET A 113 -6.35 1.15 -2.07
CA MET A 113 -7.64 1.62 -1.53
C MET A 113 -7.53 2.29 -0.14
N TYR A 114 -6.59 3.21 0.05
CA TYR A 114 -6.53 3.94 1.33
C TYR A 114 -7.70 4.92 1.52
N LEU A 115 -8.41 5.27 0.44
CA LEU A 115 -9.72 5.93 0.37
C LEU A 115 -9.75 7.31 1.04
N PRO A 116 -9.16 8.35 0.43
CA PRO A 116 -9.19 9.72 0.96
C PRO A 116 -10.56 10.38 0.72
N LEU A 117 -11.57 9.92 1.44
CA LEU A 117 -12.96 10.35 1.32
C LEU A 117 -13.36 11.42 2.35
N PHE A 118 -12.55 11.60 3.37
CA PHE A 118 -12.75 12.52 4.50
C PHE A 118 -11.39 12.86 5.13
N SER A 119 -11.37 13.85 6.03
CA SER A 119 -10.14 14.27 6.71
C SER A 119 -9.45 13.14 7.45
N LEU A 120 -8.14 13.02 7.30
CA LEU A 120 -7.35 11.96 7.91
C LEU A 120 -7.05 12.28 9.38
N HIS A 121 -7.81 11.68 10.28
CA HIS A 121 -7.57 11.71 11.73
C HIS A 121 -7.05 10.37 12.26
N PHE A 122 -7.48 9.29 11.62
CA PHE A 122 -7.14 7.93 11.98
C PHE A 122 -6.62 7.18 10.77
N LEU A 123 -5.52 6.46 10.93
CA LEU A 123 -4.96 5.58 9.92
C LEU A 123 -5.02 4.14 10.40
N GLU A 124 -5.80 3.31 9.73
CA GLU A 124 -5.74 1.87 9.90
C GLU A 124 -4.50 1.35 9.19
N VAL A 125 -3.59 0.77 9.97
CA VAL A 125 -2.40 0.07 9.45
C VAL A 125 -2.59 -1.40 9.72
N GLN A 126 -2.91 -2.14 8.67
CA GLN A 126 -3.23 -3.55 8.78
C GLN A 126 -2.02 -4.34 9.27
N ARG A 127 -2.24 -5.19 10.29
CA ARG A 127 -1.19 -5.99 10.96
C ARG A 127 -0.07 -5.18 11.62
N SER A 128 -0.34 -3.91 12.02
CA SER A 128 0.65 -3.07 12.70
C SER A 128 1.18 -3.63 14.03
N GLY A 129 0.48 -4.58 14.65
CA GLY A 129 0.91 -5.28 15.86
C GLY A 129 1.83 -6.48 15.62
N GLU A 130 2.08 -6.87 14.36
CA GLU A 130 2.75 -8.14 14.03
C GLU A 130 4.26 -7.98 13.75
N SER A 131 4.75 -6.76 13.50
CA SER A 131 6.15 -6.51 13.18
C SER A 131 6.67 -5.15 13.66
N THR A 132 7.99 -4.97 13.62
CA THR A 132 8.64 -3.72 14.01
C THR A 132 8.27 -2.53 13.13
N VAL A 133 7.87 -2.73 11.86
CA VAL A 133 7.38 -1.65 10.99
C VAL A 133 6.13 -0.98 11.56
N GLY A 134 5.32 -1.71 12.32
CA GLY A 134 4.17 -1.13 13.01
C GLY A 134 4.54 -0.06 14.03
N ASN A 135 5.73 -0.16 14.67
CA ASN A 135 6.25 0.90 15.54
C ASN A 135 6.62 2.15 14.73
N ASP A 136 7.24 1.95 13.56
CA ASP A 136 7.59 3.06 12.66
C ASP A 136 6.33 3.72 12.10
N ALA A 137 5.30 2.93 11.77
CA ALA A 137 4.00 3.44 11.31
C ALA A 137 3.31 4.30 12.39
N ARG A 138 3.29 3.84 13.64
CA ARG A 138 2.75 4.63 14.76
C ARG A 138 3.52 5.93 14.98
N ALA A 139 4.84 5.86 14.95
CA ALA A 139 5.67 7.06 15.11
C ALA A 139 5.52 8.04 13.93
N ALA A 140 5.42 7.54 12.70
CA ALA A 140 5.18 8.37 11.52
C ALA A 140 3.80 9.05 11.57
N ALA A 141 2.76 8.33 11.97
CA ALA A 141 1.42 8.87 12.14
C ALA A 141 1.38 9.95 13.23
N GLN A 142 1.98 9.67 14.39
CA GLN A 142 2.06 10.63 15.50
C GLN A 142 2.79 11.93 15.13
N LEU A 143 3.86 11.85 14.33
CA LEU A 143 4.59 13.02 13.82
C LEU A 143 3.75 13.88 12.84
N ASN A 144 2.65 13.35 12.34
CA ASN A 144 1.71 14.00 11.45
C ASN A 144 0.32 14.20 12.09
N ASP A 145 0.23 14.15 13.43
CA ASP A 145 -1.00 14.34 14.19
C ASP A 145 -2.12 13.33 13.86
N ILE A 146 -1.73 12.09 13.48
CA ILE A 146 -2.63 10.99 13.13
C ILE A 146 -2.53 9.88 14.17
N GLU A 147 -3.68 9.32 14.56
CA GLU A 147 -3.76 8.14 15.40
C GLU A 147 -3.80 6.85 14.54
N VAL A 148 -2.96 5.87 14.88
CA VAL A 148 -3.01 4.55 14.24
C VAL A 148 -4.07 3.68 14.89
N GLN A 149 -4.93 3.10 14.05
CA GLN A 149 -5.94 2.14 14.47
C GLN A 149 -5.61 0.73 13.97
N PHE A 150 -6.11 -0.27 14.70
CA PHE A 150 -6.14 -1.64 14.22
C PHE A 150 -7.32 -1.84 13.25
N ASP A 151 -7.22 -2.88 12.44
CA ASP A 151 -8.33 -3.33 11.58
C ASP A 151 -9.60 -3.57 12.42
N LYS A 152 -10.66 -2.85 12.12
CA LYS A 152 -11.96 -2.96 12.79
C LYS A 152 -12.85 -4.04 12.21
N GLN A 153 -12.46 -4.60 11.07
CA GLN A 153 -13.21 -5.62 10.36
C GLN A 153 -12.29 -6.80 10.00
N PRO A 154 -11.62 -7.44 10.99
CA PRO A 154 -10.65 -8.49 10.73
C PRO A 154 -11.25 -9.71 10.03
N ASP A 155 -12.55 -9.97 10.19
CA ASP A 155 -13.28 -11.06 9.56
C ASP A 155 -13.40 -10.90 8.04
N GLU A 156 -13.25 -9.67 7.52
CA GLU A 156 -13.20 -9.39 6.09
C GLU A 156 -11.92 -9.90 5.42
N ASN A 157 -10.91 -10.27 6.20
CA ASN A 157 -9.62 -10.81 5.73
C ASN A 157 -8.92 -9.93 4.66
N ARG A 158 -9.11 -8.60 4.72
CA ARG A 158 -8.60 -7.66 3.70
C ARG A 158 -7.09 -7.72 3.53
N PHE A 159 -6.36 -7.98 4.62
CA PHE A 159 -4.90 -8.04 4.59
C PHE A 159 -4.33 -9.08 3.59
N ILE A 160 -5.05 -10.18 3.39
CA ILE A 160 -4.61 -11.25 2.48
C ILE A 160 -5.27 -11.19 1.10
N ARG A 161 -5.95 -10.11 0.78
CA ARG A 161 -6.71 -9.92 -0.46
C ARG A 161 -6.18 -8.78 -1.32
N SER A 162 -4.92 -8.41 -1.16
CA SER A 162 -4.23 -7.44 -2.00
C SER A 162 -2.72 -7.72 -2.04
N ASP A 163 -1.99 -6.99 -2.83
CA ASP A 163 -0.60 -7.22 -3.25
C ASP A 163 0.40 -7.46 -2.11
N GLN A 164 0.21 -6.85 -0.93
CA GLN A 164 1.08 -7.08 0.23
C GLN A 164 1.12 -8.55 0.66
N ALA A 165 0.03 -9.30 0.46
CA ALA A 165 -0.04 -10.71 0.84
C ALA A 165 0.99 -11.57 0.10
N SER A 166 1.34 -11.19 -1.12
CA SER A 166 2.35 -11.86 -1.93
C SER A 166 3.73 -11.86 -1.27
N PHE A 167 4.08 -10.81 -0.53
CA PHE A 167 5.36 -10.70 0.19
C PHE A 167 5.35 -11.47 1.50
N VAL A 168 4.23 -11.43 2.22
CA VAL A 168 4.05 -12.16 3.47
C VAL A 168 4.25 -13.66 3.27
N LYS A 169 3.81 -14.22 2.16
CA LYS A 169 4.05 -15.64 1.77
C LYS A 169 5.54 -16.03 1.74
N TYR A 170 6.43 -15.05 1.62
CA TYR A 170 7.90 -15.24 1.65
C TYR A 170 8.55 -14.70 2.93
N GLY A 171 7.77 -14.45 3.98
CA GLY A 171 8.28 -13.98 5.28
C GLY A 171 8.70 -12.52 5.32
N ILE A 172 8.40 -11.73 4.29
CA ILE A 172 8.72 -10.30 4.21
C ILE A 172 7.63 -9.51 4.92
N PRO A 173 7.94 -8.66 5.92
CA PRO A 173 6.97 -7.76 6.53
C PRO A 173 6.30 -6.87 5.49
N ALA A 174 4.97 -6.85 5.48
CA ALA A 174 4.22 -6.06 4.53
C ALA A 174 2.99 -5.43 5.18
N PHE A 175 2.57 -4.27 4.66
CA PHE A 175 1.50 -3.46 5.21
C PHE A 175 0.60 -2.91 4.12
N ALA A 176 -0.68 -2.74 4.47
CA ALA A 176 -1.64 -1.95 3.73
C ALA A 176 -2.27 -0.92 4.66
N PHE A 177 -2.76 0.16 4.07
CA PHE A 177 -3.28 1.32 4.77
C PHE A 177 -4.72 1.59 4.37
N LYS A 178 -5.52 2.06 5.33
CA LYS A 178 -6.87 2.58 5.07
C LYS A 178 -7.12 3.78 5.98
N PHE A 179 -7.95 4.70 5.53
CA PHE A 179 -8.44 5.74 6.43
C PHE A 179 -9.30 5.11 7.51
N GLY A 180 -8.91 5.38 8.76
CA GLY A 180 -9.63 4.93 9.93
C GLY A 180 -10.84 5.83 10.23
N TRP A 181 -11.75 5.32 11.05
CA TRP A 181 -12.98 6.00 11.45
C TRP A 181 -13.41 5.58 12.86
N LEU A 182 -14.35 6.31 13.45
CA LEU A 182 -14.99 5.91 14.70
C LEU A 182 -16.42 5.39 14.43
N PRO A 183 -16.93 4.44 15.24
CA PRO A 183 -18.29 3.96 15.12
C PRO A 183 -19.31 5.09 15.16
N ASP A 184 -20.36 4.97 14.37
CA ASP A 184 -21.51 5.90 14.32
C ASP A 184 -21.15 7.32 13.89
N THR A 185 -20.01 7.51 13.18
CA THR A 185 -19.58 8.81 12.66
C THR A 185 -19.96 9.01 11.18
N PRO A 186 -19.96 10.27 10.70
CA PRO A 186 -20.11 10.59 9.28
C PRO A 186 -19.07 9.93 8.40
N GLU A 187 -17.84 9.76 8.88
CA GLU A 187 -16.73 9.11 8.16
C GLU A 187 -17.04 7.64 7.89
N GLN A 188 -17.52 6.92 8.90
CA GLN A 188 -17.97 5.52 8.71
C GLN A 188 -19.09 5.43 7.69
N LYS A 189 -20.08 6.34 7.78
CA LYS A 189 -21.18 6.38 6.81
C LYS A 189 -20.67 6.63 5.41
N THR A 190 -19.78 7.62 5.24
CA THR A 190 -19.18 7.97 3.94
C THR A 190 -18.43 6.78 3.34
N LEU A 191 -17.63 6.07 4.15
CA LEU A 191 -16.94 4.87 3.71
C LEU A 191 -17.91 3.77 3.27
N ASN A 192 -18.91 3.48 4.10
CA ASN A 192 -19.90 2.44 3.80
C ASN A 192 -20.71 2.76 2.55
N ASP A 193 -21.09 4.03 2.35
CA ASP A 193 -21.80 4.50 1.16
C ASP A 193 -20.91 4.37 -0.08
N TRP A 194 -19.62 4.68 0.03
CA TRP A 194 -18.66 4.50 -1.06
C TRP A 194 -18.51 3.02 -1.43
N ILE A 195 -18.28 2.14 -0.45
CA ILE A 195 -18.15 0.70 -0.67
C ILE A 195 -19.43 0.12 -1.35
N ARG A 196 -20.59 0.58 -0.95
CA ARG A 196 -21.87 0.09 -1.52
C ARG A 196 -22.11 0.55 -2.95
N ASN A 197 -21.72 1.79 -3.28
CA ASN A 197 -22.19 2.45 -4.49
C ASN A 197 -21.11 2.65 -5.55
N ARG A 198 -19.80 2.51 -5.17
CA ARG A 198 -18.69 2.81 -6.08
C ARG A 198 -17.65 1.69 -6.18
N TYR A 199 -17.45 0.92 -5.11
CA TYR A 199 -16.51 -0.19 -5.13
C TYR A 199 -16.89 -1.18 -6.24
N HIS A 200 -15.97 -1.41 -7.19
CA HIS A 200 -16.18 -2.23 -8.37
C HIS A 200 -17.37 -1.77 -9.24
N HIS A 201 -17.53 -0.45 -9.36
CA HIS A 201 -18.52 0.18 -10.24
C HIS A 201 -17.85 1.21 -11.17
N PRO A 202 -18.41 1.48 -12.38
CA PRO A 202 -17.91 2.55 -13.25
C PRO A 202 -17.88 3.93 -12.58
N SER A 203 -18.74 4.15 -11.60
CA SER A 203 -18.79 5.40 -10.81
C SER A 203 -17.60 5.62 -9.87
N ASP A 204 -16.67 4.67 -9.74
CA ASP A 204 -15.34 4.94 -9.17
C ASP A 204 -14.46 5.66 -10.20
N ASP A 205 -14.82 6.88 -10.52
CA ASP A 205 -14.19 7.75 -11.51
C ASP A 205 -13.69 9.05 -10.86
N LEU A 206 -13.21 10.01 -11.68
CA LEU A 206 -12.71 11.29 -11.20
C LEU A 206 -13.81 12.29 -10.78
N ASN A 207 -15.10 12.00 -11.03
CA ASN A 207 -16.22 12.87 -10.68
C ASN A 207 -16.77 12.59 -9.28
N GLN A 208 -16.16 11.67 -8.55
CA GLN A 208 -16.52 11.38 -7.17
C GLN A 208 -15.91 12.37 -6.17
N PRO A 209 -16.49 12.50 -4.97
CA PRO A 209 -15.87 13.28 -3.91
C PRO A 209 -14.51 12.70 -3.51
N ILE A 210 -13.48 13.55 -3.51
CA ILE A 210 -12.12 13.25 -3.08
C ILE A 210 -11.67 14.34 -2.14
N ASP A 211 -11.26 14.00 -0.93
CA ASP A 211 -10.56 14.92 -0.03
C ASP A 211 -9.08 14.97 -0.39
N ARG A 212 -8.71 15.95 -1.23
CA ARG A 212 -7.32 16.09 -1.70
C ARG A 212 -6.35 16.48 -0.59
N GLU A 213 -6.81 17.25 0.40
CA GLU A 213 -5.98 17.63 1.54
C GLU A 213 -5.68 16.39 2.39
N ALA A 214 -6.67 15.53 2.59
CA ALA A 214 -6.48 14.27 3.27
C ALA A 214 -5.53 13.33 2.52
N ALA A 215 -5.60 13.28 1.18
CA ALA A 215 -4.65 12.52 0.36
C ALA A 215 -3.22 13.03 0.54
N VAL A 216 -3.01 14.35 0.48
CA VAL A 216 -1.70 14.98 0.75
C VAL A 216 -1.23 14.70 2.18
N HIS A 217 -2.14 14.68 3.14
CA HIS A 217 -1.80 14.34 4.52
C HIS A 217 -1.34 12.89 4.65
N PHE A 218 -2.02 11.96 3.98
CA PHE A 218 -1.59 10.57 3.88
C PHE A 218 -0.20 10.44 3.26
N ASP A 219 0.09 11.16 2.17
CA ASP A 219 1.40 11.14 1.51
C ASP A 219 2.52 11.62 2.46
N LYS A 220 2.25 12.59 3.33
CA LYS A 220 3.22 13.02 4.37
C LYS A 220 3.49 11.91 5.39
N VAL A 221 2.46 11.21 5.83
CA VAL A 221 2.62 10.05 6.73
C VAL A 221 3.43 8.94 6.04
N LEU A 222 3.10 8.64 4.78
CA LEU A 222 3.78 7.62 3.99
C LEU A 222 5.26 7.97 3.76
N LEU A 223 5.55 9.23 3.45
CA LEU A 223 6.92 9.73 3.30
C LEU A 223 7.70 9.57 4.62
N THR A 224 7.13 10.04 5.72
CA THR A 224 7.75 9.94 7.07
C THR A 224 8.01 8.48 7.44
N LEU A 225 7.05 7.58 7.21
CA LEU A 225 7.21 6.15 7.44
C LEU A 225 8.31 5.55 6.57
N THR A 226 8.32 5.89 5.29
CA THR A 226 9.33 5.41 4.34
C THR A 226 10.73 5.83 4.76
N GLU A 227 10.93 7.11 5.13
CA GLU A 227 12.22 7.63 5.61
C GLU A 227 12.66 6.94 6.89
N ARG A 228 11.75 6.72 7.85
CA ARG A 228 12.05 6.02 9.10
C ARG A 228 12.55 4.61 8.84
N VAL A 229 11.83 3.81 8.06
CA VAL A 229 12.18 2.42 7.75
C VAL A 229 13.47 2.35 6.92
N ALA A 230 13.61 3.21 5.91
CA ALA A 230 14.78 3.21 5.04
C ALA A 230 16.06 3.69 5.72
N ASN A 231 15.96 4.51 6.78
CA ASN A 231 17.09 5.04 7.54
C ASN A 231 17.34 4.30 8.86
N ALA A 232 16.46 3.39 9.27
CA ALA A 232 16.62 2.65 10.53
C ALA A 232 17.94 1.88 10.59
N PRO A 233 18.58 1.75 11.77
CA PRO A 233 19.82 0.98 11.91
C PRO A 233 19.61 -0.52 11.70
N GLY A 234 18.46 -1.06 12.12
CA GLY A 234 18.09 -2.47 11.99
C GLY A 234 17.16 -2.74 10.81
N ARG A 235 17.03 -4.02 10.44
CA ARG A 235 16.03 -4.48 9.47
C ARG A 235 14.68 -4.66 10.15
N PRO A 236 13.57 -4.37 9.46
CA PRO A 236 12.26 -4.79 9.92
C PRO A 236 12.17 -6.30 10.11
N SER A 237 11.42 -6.72 11.12
CA SER A 237 11.20 -8.14 11.42
C SER A 237 9.79 -8.37 11.97
N TRP A 238 9.25 -9.56 11.74
CA TRP A 238 8.08 -10.05 12.45
C TRP A 238 8.41 -10.24 13.93
N TYR A 239 7.47 -9.98 14.82
CA TYR A 239 7.63 -10.33 16.22
C TYR A 239 7.63 -11.85 16.40
N PRO A 240 8.35 -12.39 17.40
CA PRO A 240 8.44 -13.85 17.61
C PRO A 240 7.09 -14.54 17.80
N GLU A 241 6.13 -13.85 18.42
CA GLU A 241 4.76 -14.27 18.66
C GLU A 241 3.84 -14.17 17.45
N SER A 242 4.25 -13.44 16.42
CA SER A 242 3.48 -13.33 15.19
C SER A 242 3.43 -14.65 14.44
N PHE A 243 2.23 -15.01 13.95
CA PHE A 243 2.05 -16.14 13.05
C PHE A 243 3.01 -16.07 11.85
N PHE A 244 3.24 -14.89 11.31
CA PHE A 244 4.07 -14.66 10.14
C PHE A 244 5.56 -14.90 10.38
N SER A 245 6.02 -14.87 11.65
CA SER A 245 7.39 -15.21 12.00
C SER A 245 7.77 -16.66 11.65
N THR A 246 6.78 -17.55 11.58
CA THR A 246 6.98 -18.96 11.24
C THR A 246 7.27 -19.18 9.76
N ILE A 247 6.83 -18.25 8.89
CA ILE A 247 7.05 -18.29 7.43
C ILE A 247 8.51 -17.91 7.12
N GLN A 248 9.07 -16.96 7.84
CA GLN A 248 10.43 -16.47 7.64
C GLN A 248 11.51 -17.52 7.94
N ARG A 249 11.15 -18.56 8.69
CA ARG A 249 12.08 -19.64 9.10
C ARG A 249 12.15 -20.82 8.12
N ARG A 250 11.36 -20.80 7.07
CA ARG A 250 11.35 -21.82 6.00
C ARG A 250 12.07 -21.30 4.76
#